data_389900a881d162439715a8d718aa8250
#
_entry.id   389900a881d162439715a8d718aa8250
#
_cell.length_a   1.000
_cell.length_b   1.000
_cell.length_c   1.000
_cell.angle_alpha   90.00
_cell.angle_beta   90.00
_cell.angle_gamma   90.00
#
_symmetry.space_group_name_H-M   'P 1'
#
loop_
_entity.id
_entity.type
_entity.pdbx_description
1 polymer ?
#
loop_
_entity_poly.entity_id
_entity_poly.type
_entity_poly.pdbx_seq_one_letter_code
_entity_poly.pdbx_strand_id
1 'polypeptide(L)'
;MKPEELSAERLREQIRSGDWQTPTSGAAQGYVQANLVMLPKKHAFDFLLFCVRNPKPCPILDVLEPGSFEPSIAPGADLRTDLPRYRIYRDGSLAEEVSDVSTLFSEDTVSFLLGCSFSFENAMLAAGLPIRNIEEGRNVSMYITSRPCTPAGPFSAPLVVTMRPMTPAQAVRAVQITTRFHLTHGAPIHIGDPQQIGIADLKKPDFGDPVTVRPGEIPVFWACGVTSALAATSPALPLVITHCPGHMFVSDLRDEDMTIF
;
A
#
# COMPACT_ATOMS: atom_id res chain seq x y z
N MET A 1 -1.92 -21.77 13.59
CA MET A 1 -1.29 -21.57 12.27
C MET A 1 -0.54 -20.24 12.36
N LYS A 2 0.66 -20.17 11.85
CA LYS A 2 1.42 -18.92 11.88
C LYS A 2 0.87 -17.93 10.86
N PRO A 3 0.99 -16.60 11.07
CA PRO A 3 0.45 -15.59 10.15
C PRO A 3 0.89 -15.76 8.70
N GLU A 4 2.14 -16.11 8.49
CA GLU A 4 2.74 -16.34 7.17
C GLU A 4 2.19 -17.55 6.41
N GLU A 5 1.61 -18.52 7.13
CA GLU A 5 1.09 -19.78 6.59
C GLU A 5 -0.41 -19.71 6.23
N LEU A 6 -1.09 -18.60 6.54
CA LEU A 6 -2.49 -18.41 6.21
C LEU A 6 -2.70 -18.26 4.70
N SER A 7 -3.80 -18.86 4.17
CA SER A 7 -4.28 -18.46 2.84
C SER A 7 -4.89 -17.05 2.89
N ALA A 8 -4.97 -16.39 1.75
CA ALA A 8 -5.62 -15.07 1.63
C ALA A 8 -7.06 -15.12 2.13
N GLU A 9 -7.83 -16.12 1.68
CA GLU A 9 -9.22 -16.34 2.11
C GLU A 9 -9.33 -16.49 3.63
N ARG A 10 -8.47 -17.33 4.24
CA ARG A 10 -8.51 -17.57 5.68
C ARG A 10 -8.14 -16.31 6.48
N LEU A 11 -7.20 -15.52 5.98
CA LEU A 11 -6.88 -14.24 6.61
C LEU A 11 -8.05 -13.26 6.52
N ARG A 12 -8.72 -13.14 5.35
CA ARG A 12 -9.93 -12.32 5.20
C ARG A 12 -11.07 -12.77 6.13
N GLU A 13 -11.27 -14.07 6.31
CA GLU A 13 -12.23 -14.60 7.30
C GLU A 13 -11.91 -14.12 8.73
N GLN A 14 -10.65 -14.21 9.16
CA GLN A 14 -10.22 -13.74 10.48
C GLN A 14 -10.36 -12.22 10.63
N ILE A 15 -10.12 -11.46 9.57
CA ILE A 15 -10.34 -10.01 9.55
C ILE A 15 -11.84 -9.71 9.74
N ARG A 16 -12.69 -10.36 8.95
CA ARG A 16 -14.16 -10.18 9.00
C ARG A 16 -14.77 -10.57 10.35
N SER A 17 -14.23 -11.60 11.00
CA SER A 17 -14.66 -12.02 12.35
C SER A 17 -14.11 -11.12 13.47
N GLY A 18 -13.12 -10.25 13.17
CA GLY A 18 -12.45 -9.42 14.16
C GLY A 18 -11.30 -10.10 14.92
N ASP A 19 -10.94 -11.34 14.53
CA ASP A 19 -9.82 -12.09 15.13
C ASP A 19 -8.45 -11.55 14.66
N TRP A 20 -8.43 -10.83 13.53
CA TRP A 20 -7.24 -10.17 13.00
C TRP A 20 -7.47 -8.67 12.83
N GLN A 21 -6.76 -7.84 13.61
CA GLN A 21 -6.90 -6.37 13.59
C GLN A 21 -5.55 -5.63 13.44
N THR A 22 -4.46 -6.38 13.23
CA THR A 22 -3.10 -5.85 13.14
C THR A 22 -2.68 -5.60 11.68
N PRO A 23 -1.55 -4.89 11.43
CA PRO A 23 -0.99 -4.77 10.08
C PRO A 23 -0.79 -6.11 9.39
N THR A 24 -0.89 -6.13 8.06
CA THR A 24 -0.85 -7.35 7.23
C THR A 24 0.54 -7.69 6.69
N SER A 25 1.57 -6.88 6.99
CA SER A 25 2.95 -7.18 6.60
C SER A 25 3.40 -8.52 7.17
N GLY A 26 3.93 -9.40 6.31
CA GLY A 26 4.36 -10.75 6.69
C GLY A 26 3.23 -11.78 6.83
N ALA A 27 1.95 -11.39 6.73
CA ALA A 27 0.83 -12.32 6.74
C ALA A 27 0.52 -12.84 5.33
N ALA A 28 -0.06 -14.04 5.24
CA ALA A 28 -0.47 -14.70 3.99
C ALA A 28 0.63 -14.61 2.91
N GLN A 29 1.81 -15.14 3.23
CA GLN A 29 2.96 -15.03 2.33
C GLN A 29 2.68 -15.64 0.95
N GLY A 30 3.15 -14.95 -0.10
CA GLY A 30 2.96 -15.35 -1.48
C GLY A 30 1.65 -14.85 -2.10
N TYR A 31 0.83 -14.09 -1.36
CA TYR A 31 -0.36 -13.44 -1.90
C TYR A 31 -0.17 -11.93 -2.05
N VAL A 32 -0.70 -11.38 -3.15
CA VAL A 32 -0.62 -9.95 -3.45
C VAL A 32 -1.47 -9.15 -2.49
N GLN A 33 -0.87 -8.12 -1.89
CA GLN A 33 -1.56 -7.18 -1.02
C GLN A 33 -1.85 -5.87 -1.75
N ALA A 34 -3.01 -5.27 -1.49
CA ALA A 34 -3.48 -4.08 -2.18
C ALA A 34 -3.84 -2.94 -1.22
N ASN A 35 -3.50 -1.73 -1.64
CA ASN A 35 -4.04 -0.50 -1.08
C ASN A 35 -5.48 -0.31 -1.55
N LEU A 36 -6.37 0.20 -0.69
CA LEU A 36 -7.75 0.49 -1.02
C LEU A 36 -8.00 2.00 -1.05
N VAL A 37 -8.70 2.46 -2.07
CA VAL A 37 -9.33 3.78 -2.13
C VAL A 37 -10.76 3.61 -2.64
N MET A 38 -11.74 4.13 -1.89
CA MET A 38 -13.15 4.21 -2.30
C MET A 38 -13.55 5.68 -2.36
N LEU A 39 -14.23 6.06 -3.42
CA LEU A 39 -14.68 7.44 -3.63
C LEU A 39 -15.95 7.50 -4.51
N PRO A 40 -16.67 8.65 -4.51
CA PRO A 40 -17.87 8.79 -5.34
C PRO A 40 -17.58 8.68 -6.84
N LYS A 41 -18.42 7.98 -7.57
CA LYS A 41 -18.35 7.74 -9.03
C LYS A 41 -18.02 8.99 -9.85
N LYS A 42 -18.58 10.13 -9.51
CA LYS A 42 -18.35 11.42 -10.22
C LYS A 42 -16.88 11.85 -10.27
N HIS A 43 -16.04 11.31 -9.37
CA HIS A 43 -14.61 11.62 -9.29
C HIS A 43 -13.72 10.44 -9.74
N ALA A 44 -14.33 9.27 -10.03
CA ALA A 44 -13.58 8.04 -10.31
C ALA A 44 -12.70 8.15 -11.56
N PHE A 45 -13.17 8.81 -12.63
CA PHE A 45 -12.38 9.00 -13.85
C PHE A 45 -11.12 9.83 -13.61
N ASP A 46 -11.24 10.95 -12.89
CA ASP A 46 -10.09 11.80 -12.59
C ASP A 46 -9.08 11.08 -11.67
N PHE A 47 -9.57 10.28 -10.72
CA PHE A 47 -8.70 9.49 -9.87
C PHE A 47 -8.01 8.35 -10.64
N LEU A 48 -8.74 7.67 -11.54
CA LEU A 48 -8.15 6.70 -12.47
C LEU A 48 -7.04 7.35 -13.30
N LEU A 49 -7.29 8.55 -13.86
CA LEU A 49 -6.30 9.28 -14.64
C LEU A 49 -5.08 9.67 -13.79
N PHE A 50 -5.29 10.03 -12.51
CA PHE A 50 -4.18 10.25 -11.57
C PHE A 50 -3.32 8.98 -11.40
N CYS A 51 -3.94 7.83 -11.19
CA CYS A 51 -3.22 6.55 -11.07
C CYS A 51 -2.46 6.19 -12.35
N VAL A 52 -3.09 6.34 -13.52
CA VAL A 52 -2.45 6.08 -14.84
C VAL A 52 -1.25 7.01 -15.08
N ARG A 53 -1.31 8.28 -14.66
CA ARG A 53 -0.20 9.23 -14.76
C ARG A 53 0.92 8.96 -13.77
N ASN A 54 0.63 8.24 -12.69
CA ASN A 54 1.57 7.93 -11.61
C ASN A 54 1.61 6.42 -11.34
N PRO A 55 1.94 5.58 -12.34
CA PRO A 55 1.79 4.13 -12.24
C PRO A 55 2.73 3.50 -11.20
N LYS A 56 3.83 4.18 -10.85
CA LYS A 56 4.80 3.64 -9.89
C LYS A 56 4.29 3.70 -8.45
N PRO A 57 3.76 4.82 -7.91
CA PRO A 57 3.14 4.84 -6.59
C PRO A 57 1.70 4.30 -6.57
N CYS A 58 1.00 4.31 -7.71
CA CYS A 58 -0.40 3.93 -7.81
C CYS A 58 -0.64 2.85 -8.88
N PRO A 59 0.04 1.67 -8.80
CA PRO A 59 -0.14 0.60 -9.77
C PRO A 59 -1.52 -0.05 -9.59
N ILE A 60 -2.37 0.04 -10.61
CA ILE A 60 -3.75 -0.45 -10.56
C ILE A 60 -3.75 -1.98 -10.67
N LEU A 61 -4.42 -2.65 -9.72
CA LEU A 61 -4.69 -4.10 -9.75
C LEU A 61 -6.13 -4.38 -10.15
N ASP A 62 -7.10 -3.60 -9.62
CA ASP A 62 -8.52 -3.74 -9.94
C ASP A 62 -9.24 -2.41 -9.73
N VAL A 63 -10.30 -2.18 -10.51
CA VAL A 63 -11.22 -1.06 -10.34
C VAL A 63 -12.63 -1.60 -10.47
N LEU A 64 -13.40 -1.50 -9.40
CA LEU A 64 -14.74 -2.09 -9.37
C LEU A 64 -15.77 -1.14 -9.98
N GLU A 65 -16.78 -1.73 -10.61
CA GLU A 65 -17.96 -1.00 -11.04
C GLU A 65 -18.66 -0.31 -9.86
N PRO A 66 -19.33 0.83 -10.10
CA PRO A 66 -20.06 1.54 -9.04
C PRO A 66 -21.03 0.62 -8.29
N GLY A 67 -20.99 0.65 -6.96
CA GLY A 67 -21.80 -0.21 -6.09
C GLY A 67 -21.31 -1.65 -5.94
N SER A 68 -20.29 -2.08 -6.68
CA SER A 68 -19.67 -3.40 -6.49
C SER A 68 -18.66 -3.36 -5.34
N PHE A 69 -18.69 -4.40 -4.51
CA PHE A 69 -17.79 -4.56 -3.36
C PHE A 69 -16.96 -5.87 -3.42
N GLU A 70 -17.26 -6.75 -4.36
CA GLU A 70 -16.52 -8.00 -4.60
C GLU A 70 -15.50 -7.78 -5.73
N PRO A 71 -14.18 -7.83 -5.42
CA PRO A 71 -13.16 -7.62 -6.43
C PRO A 71 -12.93 -8.86 -7.30
N SER A 72 -12.62 -8.65 -8.59
CA SER A 72 -12.35 -9.73 -9.53
C SER A 72 -11.10 -10.56 -9.14
N ILE A 73 -10.16 -9.93 -8.44
CA ILE A 73 -8.90 -10.54 -7.98
C ILE A 73 -9.02 -11.33 -6.66
N ALA A 74 -10.23 -11.43 -6.08
CA ALA A 74 -10.54 -12.21 -4.89
C ALA A 74 -12.03 -12.55 -4.84
N PRO A 75 -12.51 -13.53 -5.61
CA PRO A 75 -13.91 -13.94 -5.60
C PRO A 75 -14.38 -14.35 -4.20
N GLY A 76 -15.58 -13.93 -3.80
CA GLY A 76 -16.15 -14.13 -2.47
C GLY A 76 -15.63 -13.21 -1.37
N ALA A 77 -14.72 -12.29 -1.69
CA ALA A 77 -14.28 -11.25 -0.76
C ALA A 77 -15.26 -10.06 -0.72
N ASP A 78 -15.25 -9.35 0.39
CA ASP A 78 -16.03 -8.12 0.60
C ASP A 78 -15.12 -6.97 1.02
N LEU A 79 -14.90 -6.01 0.11
CA LEU A 79 -14.04 -4.85 0.38
C LEU A 79 -14.54 -3.95 1.53
N ARG A 80 -15.76 -4.15 2.00
CA ARG A 80 -16.34 -3.36 3.10
C ARG A 80 -15.94 -3.88 4.48
N THR A 81 -15.48 -5.16 4.57
CA THR A 81 -15.21 -5.86 5.83
C THR A 81 -13.88 -6.64 5.85
N ASP A 82 -13.24 -6.86 4.69
CA ASP A 82 -12.08 -7.74 4.56
C ASP A 82 -10.72 -7.02 4.63
N LEU A 83 -10.70 -5.80 5.19
CA LEU A 83 -9.48 -5.12 5.60
C LEU A 83 -9.49 -4.93 7.13
N PRO A 84 -8.34 -5.07 7.82
CA PRO A 84 -8.30 -4.98 9.28
C PRO A 84 -8.73 -3.61 9.80
N ARG A 85 -8.48 -2.53 9.03
CA ARG A 85 -8.84 -1.17 9.44
C ARG A 85 -8.93 -0.22 8.25
N TYR A 86 -9.98 0.62 8.28
CA TYR A 86 -10.27 1.67 7.30
C TYR A 86 -10.10 3.04 7.93
N ARG A 87 -9.79 4.03 7.10
CA ARG A 87 -9.84 5.47 7.40
C ARG A 87 -10.97 6.12 6.63
N ILE A 88 -11.82 6.84 7.35
CA ILE A 88 -12.93 7.60 6.80
C ILE A 88 -12.54 9.07 6.76
N TYR A 89 -12.58 9.66 5.58
CA TYR A 89 -12.34 11.08 5.39
C TYR A 89 -13.64 11.76 4.96
N ARG A 90 -13.95 12.90 5.61
CA ARG A 90 -15.06 13.77 5.26
C ARG A 90 -14.50 15.16 4.98
N ASP A 91 -14.88 15.73 3.83
CA ASP A 91 -14.44 17.06 3.41
C ASP A 91 -12.91 17.24 3.52
N GLY A 92 -12.16 16.19 3.13
CA GLY A 92 -10.69 16.16 3.14
C GLY A 92 -10.04 15.89 4.50
N SER A 93 -10.81 15.79 5.59
CA SER A 93 -10.29 15.57 6.94
C SER A 93 -10.55 14.15 7.44
N LEU A 94 -9.57 13.55 8.13
CA LEU A 94 -9.77 12.26 8.80
C LEU A 94 -10.83 12.41 9.89
N ALA A 95 -11.94 11.68 9.74
CA ALA A 95 -13.05 11.69 10.67
C ALA A 95 -12.95 10.53 11.68
N GLU A 96 -12.69 9.31 11.21
CA GLU A 96 -12.66 8.12 12.06
C GLU A 96 -11.85 6.97 11.45
N GLU A 97 -11.49 6.00 12.28
CA GLU A 97 -10.94 4.71 11.87
C GLU A 97 -11.87 3.59 12.34
N VAL A 98 -12.25 2.70 11.42
CA VAL A 98 -13.22 1.62 11.70
C VAL A 98 -12.76 0.30 11.08
N SER A 99 -13.39 -0.82 11.45
CA SER A 99 -13.16 -2.14 10.87
C SER A 99 -14.22 -2.56 9.85
N ASP A 100 -15.31 -1.80 9.70
CA ASP A 100 -16.44 -2.09 8.82
C ASP A 100 -16.97 -0.78 8.21
N VAL A 101 -17.12 -0.74 6.88
CA VAL A 101 -17.63 0.41 6.13
C VAL A 101 -18.93 0.12 5.38
N SER A 102 -19.59 -1.00 5.67
CA SER A 102 -20.80 -1.46 4.96
C SER A 102 -21.92 -0.39 4.99
N THR A 103 -22.05 0.35 6.10
CA THR A 103 -23.08 1.39 6.26
C THR A 103 -22.76 2.68 5.50
N LEU A 104 -21.49 2.88 5.10
CA LEU A 104 -21.02 4.06 4.36
C LEU A 104 -20.94 3.79 2.84
N PHE A 105 -20.99 2.53 2.46
CA PHE A 105 -20.91 2.10 1.07
C PHE A 105 -22.26 2.33 0.36
N SER A 106 -22.23 2.79 -0.88
CA SER A 106 -23.42 3.08 -1.67
C SER A 106 -23.27 2.62 -3.12
N GLU A 107 -24.37 2.61 -3.88
CA GLU A 107 -24.38 2.33 -5.33
C GLU A 107 -23.52 3.32 -6.14
N ASP A 108 -23.18 4.47 -5.57
CA ASP A 108 -22.32 5.49 -6.18
C ASP A 108 -20.85 5.37 -5.80
N THR A 109 -20.48 4.36 -5.00
CA THR A 109 -19.11 4.13 -4.58
C THR A 109 -18.33 3.35 -5.63
N VAL A 110 -17.16 3.86 -6.03
CA VAL A 110 -16.16 3.18 -6.86
C VAL A 110 -14.95 2.82 -6.01
N SER A 111 -14.54 1.56 -6.06
CA SER A 111 -13.40 1.03 -5.32
C SER A 111 -12.20 0.81 -6.23
N PHE A 112 -11.01 1.23 -5.79
CA PHE A 112 -9.74 1.04 -6.46
C PHE A 112 -8.85 0.17 -5.58
N LEU A 113 -8.31 -0.90 -6.13
CA LEU A 113 -7.27 -1.72 -5.53
C LEU A 113 -5.94 -1.45 -6.24
N LEU A 114 -4.95 -1.04 -5.47
CA LEU A 114 -3.63 -0.63 -5.97
C LEU A 114 -2.55 -1.48 -5.32
N GLY A 115 -1.55 -1.91 -6.09
CA GLY A 115 -0.48 -2.77 -5.60
C GLY A 115 0.29 -2.19 -4.42
N CYS A 116 0.82 -3.07 -3.59
CA CYS A 116 1.58 -2.74 -2.39
C CYS A 116 2.97 -3.38 -2.39
N SER A 117 3.94 -2.70 -1.77
CA SER A 117 5.31 -3.21 -1.65
C SER A 117 5.43 -4.48 -0.80
N PHE A 118 4.43 -4.82 0.00
CA PHE A 118 4.43 -6.06 0.77
C PHE A 118 4.45 -7.29 -0.13
N SER A 119 3.90 -7.20 -1.34
CA SER A 119 3.90 -8.29 -2.32
C SER A 119 5.30 -8.70 -2.79
N PHE A 120 6.27 -7.79 -2.88
CA PHE A 120 7.64 -8.18 -3.25
C PHE A 120 8.54 -8.53 -2.05
N GLU A 121 8.08 -8.30 -0.80
CA GLU A 121 8.85 -8.60 0.40
C GLU A 121 9.18 -10.09 0.50
N ASN A 122 8.25 -10.96 0.11
CA ASN A 122 8.48 -12.41 0.10
C ASN A 122 9.65 -12.82 -0.81
N ALA A 123 9.72 -12.23 -2.01
CA ALA A 123 10.83 -12.48 -2.93
C ALA A 123 12.17 -11.97 -2.37
N MET A 124 12.15 -10.85 -1.64
CA MET A 124 13.34 -10.33 -0.96
C MET A 124 13.76 -11.24 0.20
N LEU A 125 12.84 -11.69 1.04
CA LEU A 125 13.09 -12.62 2.15
C LEU A 125 13.63 -13.96 1.62
N ALA A 126 13.01 -14.53 0.58
CA ALA A 126 13.47 -15.76 -0.06
C ALA A 126 14.89 -15.64 -0.65
N ALA A 127 15.30 -14.42 -1.05
CA ALA A 127 16.65 -14.11 -1.50
C ALA A 127 17.64 -13.82 -0.35
N GLY A 128 17.20 -13.93 0.91
CA GLY A 128 18.00 -13.66 2.10
C GLY A 128 18.26 -12.18 2.35
N LEU A 129 17.42 -11.29 1.84
CA LEU A 129 17.50 -9.85 2.13
C LEU A 129 16.71 -9.52 3.42
N PRO A 130 17.24 -8.61 4.26
CA PRO A 130 16.58 -8.23 5.50
C PRO A 130 15.35 -7.34 5.21
N ILE A 131 14.27 -7.57 5.95
CA ILE A 131 13.11 -6.67 6.02
C ILE A 131 13.02 -6.18 7.45
N ARG A 132 13.66 -5.03 7.74
CA ARG A 132 13.92 -4.55 9.08
C ARG A 132 12.66 -4.33 9.93
N ASN A 133 11.59 -3.82 9.33
CA ASN A 133 10.34 -3.64 10.06
C ASN A 133 9.74 -4.99 10.51
N ILE A 134 9.86 -6.06 9.71
CA ILE A 134 9.45 -7.42 10.10
C ILE A 134 10.35 -7.95 11.22
N GLU A 135 11.69 -7.81 11.08
CA GLU A 135 12.66 -8.23 12.11
C GLU A 135 12.40 -7.56 13.47
N GLU A 136 11.93 -6.31 13.47
CA GLU A 136 11.68 -5.51 14.67
C GLU A 136 10.21 -5.54 15.14
N GLY A 137 9.33 -6.27 14.44
CA GLY A 137 7.89 -6.32 14.75
C GLY A 137 7.21 -4.95 14.67
N ARG A 138 7.59 -4.13 13.68
CA ARG A 138 7.12 -2.76 13.46
C ARG A 138 6.41 -2.62 12.12
N ASN A 139 5.59 -1.56 11.99
CA ASN A 139 5.06 -1.18 10.69
C ASN A 139 6.17 -0.50 9.86
N VAL A 140 6.11 -0.67 8.53
CA VAL A 140 7.13 -0.11 7.63
C VAL A 140 7.18 1.42 7.74
N SER A 141 8.41 1.98 7.76
CA SER A 141 8.61 3.44 7.78
C SER A 141 8.21 4.06 6.44
N MET A 142 7.35 5.08 6.47
CA MET A 142 6.86 5.77 5.27
C MET A 142 7.10 7.28 5.39
N TYR A 143 7.55 7.91 4.30
CA TYR A 143 7.94 9.31 4.29
C TYR A 143 7.31 10.04 3.11
N ILE A 144 6.81 11.25 3.36
CA ILE A 144 6.39 12.21 2.33
C ILE A 144 7.65 12.86 1.75
N THR A 145 7.79 12.82 0.42
CA THR A 145 8.94 13.41 -0.27
C THR A 145 8.63 14.80 -0.80
N SER A 146 9.68 15.52 -1.23
CA SER A 146 9.53 16.79 -1.97
C SER A 146 9.17 16.60 -3.46
N ARG A 147 9.04 15.36 -3.93
CA ARG A 147 8.74 15.07 -5.34
C ARG A 147 7.22 15.06 -5.56
N PRO A 148 6.68 15.96 -6.40
CA PRO A 148 5.24 15.95 -6.71
C PRO A 148 4.90 14.81 -7.66
N CYS A 149 3.70 14.25 -7.51
CA CYS A 149 3.06 13.43 -8.53
C CYS A 149 2.45 14.29 -9.63
N THR A 150 2.24 13.72 -10.82
CA THR A 150 1.54 14.38 -11.92
C THR A 150 0.04 14.49 -11.57
N PRO A 151 -0.54 15.69 -11.48
CA PRO A 151 -1.94 15.85 -11.06
C PRO A 151 -2.92 15.41 -12.16
N ALA A 152 -4.18 15.11 -11.74
CA ALA A 152 -5.30 14.86 -12.64
C ALA A 152 -6.61 15.35 -12.00
N GLY A 153 -7.37 16.18 -12.72
CA GLY A 153 -8.54 16.83 -12.15
C GLY A 153 -8.22 17.50 -10.81
N PRO A 154 -8.99 17.23 -9.75
CA PRO A 154 -8.74 17.79 -8.42
C PRO A 154 -7.66 17.04 -7.62
N PHE A 155 -7.17 15.89 -8.11
CA PHE A 155 -6.24 15.03 -7.38
C PHE A 155 -4.79 15.44 -7.58
N SER A 156 -4.09 15.60 -6.46
CA SER A 156 -2.65 15.87 -6.42
C SER A 156 -2.06 15.35 -5.10
N ALA A 157 -0.81 14.92 -5.12
CA ALA A 157 -0.10 14.52 -3.90
C ALA A 157 1.41 14.61 -4.10
N PRO A 158 2.20 14.80 -3.04
CA PRO A 158 3.60 14.43 -3.04
C PRO A 158 3.75 12.91 -3.11
N LEU A 159 4.85 12.44 -3.71
CA LEU A 159 5.19 11.04 -3.70
C LEU A 159 5.53 10.59 -2.26
N VAL A 160 4.88 9.56 -1.78
CA VAL A 160 5.25 8.86 -0.54
C VAL A 160 6.16 7.69 -0.86
N VAL A 161 7.11 7.41 0.02
CA VAL A 161 8.03 6.29 -0.11
C VAL A 161 8.07 5.44 1.15
N THR A 162 8.29 4.13 0.99
CA THR A 162 8.71 3.24 2.08
C THR A 162 10.23 3.15 2.11
N MET A 163 10.83 2.98 3.28
CA MET A 163 12.28 2.85 3.44
C MET A 163 12.64 1.50 4.05
N ARG A 164 13.68 0.87 3.48
CA ARG A 164 14.32 -0.31 4.06
C ARG A 164 15.83 -0.12 4.07
N PRO A 165 16.51 -0.22 5.25
CA PRO A 165 17.95 -0.10 5.34
C PRO A 165 18.62 -1.38 4.84
N MET A 166 19.68 -1.24 4.03
CA MET A 166 20.41 -2.34 3.42
C MET A 166 21.89 -1.99 3.25
N THR A 167 22.78 -2.99 3.27
CA THR A 167 24.14 -2.78 2.79
C THR A 167 24.14 -2.48 1.29
N PRO A 168 25.17 -1.84 0.71
CA PRO A 168 25.26 -1.58 -0.71
C PRO A 168 25.06 -2.82 -1.59
N ALA A 169 25.64 -3.95 -1.20
CA ALA A 169 25.47 -5.21 -1.93
C ALA A 169 24.03 -5.72 -1.89
N GLN A 170 23.36 -5.61 -0.75
CA GLN A 170 21.94 -5.96 -0.60
C GLN A 170 21.04 -5.01 -1.42
N ALA A 171 21.36 -3.71 -1.47
CA ALA A 171 20.63 -2.73 -2.25
C ALA A 171 20.65 -3.05 -3.75
N VAL A 172 21.82 -3.43 -4.31
CA VAL A 172 21.93 -3.89 -5.71
C VAL A 172 21.03 -5.10 -5.95
N ARG A 173 21.05 -6.08 -5.04
CA ARG A 173 20.23 -7.28 -5.17
C ARG A 173 18.74 -6.99 -5.04
N ALA A 174 18.36 -6.08 -4.14
CA ALA A 174 16.98 -5.61 -3.98
C ALA A 174 16.45 -4.94 -5.25
N VAL A 175 17.27 -4.11 -5.93
CA VAL A 175 16.92 -3.52 -7.23
C VAL A 175 16.62 -4.62 -8.26
N GLN A 176 17.48 -5.61 -8.40
CA GLN A 176 17.32 -6.71 -9.37
C GLN A 176 16.03 -7.50 -9.13
N ILE A 177 15.71 -7.79 -7.86
CA ILE A 177 14.51 -8.54 -7.47
C ILE A 177 13.27 -7.70 -7.73
N THR A 178 13.20 -6.49 -7.16
CA THR A 178 11.97 -5.71 -7.14
C THR A 178 11.63 -5.06 -8.48
N THR A 179 12.61 -4.89 -9.39
CA THR A 179 12.36 -4.41 -10.77
C THR A 179 11.31 -5.26 -11.50
N ARG A 180 11.23 -6.54 -11.21
CA ARG A 180 10.29 -7.47 -11.85
C ARG A 180 8.84 -7.29 -11.41
N PHE A 181 8.59 -6.62 -10.27
CA PHE A 181 7.28 -6.45 -9.64
C PHE A 181 6.65 -5.10 -10.02
N HIS A 182 6.46 -4.85 -11.31
CA HIS A 182 6.01 -3.53 -11.80
C HIS A 182 4.60 -3.13 -11.32
N LEU A 183 3.70 -4.09 -11.08
CA LEU A 183 2.36 -3.87 -10.55
C LEU A 183 2.31 -3.72 -9.01
N THR A 184 3.47 -3.78 -8.35
CA THR A 184 3.60 -3.56 -6.91
C THR A 184 4.79 -2.64 -6.59
N HIS A 185 4.89 -1.53 -7.33
CA HIS A 185 5.87 -0.43 -7.27
C HIS A 185 7.22 -0.67 -7.96
N GLY A 186 7.62 -1.91 -8.28
CA GLY A 186 8.86 -2.19 -9.02
C GLY A 186 10.14 -1.80 -8.27
N ALA A 187 11.16 -1.35 -9.02
CA ALA A 187 12.45 -0.96 -8.47
C ALA A 187 12.37 0.25 -7.52
N PRO A 188 13.34 0.40 -6.60
CA PRO A 188 13.47 1.61 -5.78
C PRO A 188 13.48 2.90 -6.61
N ILE A 189 13.02 3.98 -6.02
CA ILE A 189 13.04 5.31 -6.64
C ILE A 189 14.23 6.15 -6.19
N HIS A 190 14.84 5.79 -5.06
CA HIS A 190 16.01 6.48 -4.50
C HIS A 190 16.82 5.54 -3.61
N ILE A 191 18.13 5.69 -3.60
CA ILE A 191 19.08 4.95 -2.76
C ILE A 191 20.09 5.95 -2.19
N GLY A 192 20.30 5.93 -0.88
CA GLY A 192 21.26 6.79 -0.19
C GLY A 192 20.62 8.01 0.46
N ASP A 193 21.23 9.17 0.34
CA ASP A 193 20.91 10.37 1.10
C ASP A 193 19.42 10.78 1.02
N PRO A 194 18.66 10.69 2.14
CA PRO A 194 17.25 11.02 2.18
C PRO A 194 16.95 12.51 1.93
N GLN A 195 17.89 13.40 2.19
CA GLN A 195 17.70 14.84 1.98
C GLN A 195 17.48 15.18 0.50
N GLN A 196 18.04 14.40 -0.43
CA GLN A 196 17.84 14.57 -1.88
C GLN A 196 16.39 14.36 -2.34
N ILE A 197 15.57 13.74 -1.50
CA ILE A 197 14.13 13.56 -1.75
C ILE A 197 13.27 14.26 -0.70
N GLY A 198 13.86 15.20 0.06
CA GLY A 198 13.15 16.05 1.01
C GLY A 198 12.87 15.42 2.38
N ILE A 199 13.47 14.27 2.70
CA ILE A 199 13.32 13.62 4.00
C ILE A 199 14.42 14.12 4.95
N ALA A 200 14.03 14.86 5.99
CA ALA A 200 14.97 15.51 6.91
C ALA A 200 15.49 14.55 8.01
N ASP A 201 14.66 13.63 8.50
CA ASP A 201 15.00 12.76 9.64
C ASP A 201 14.33 11.39 9.49
N LEU A 202 15.14 10.34 9.28
CA LEU A 202 14.65 8.94 9.19
C LEU A 202 14.07 8.39 10.50
N LYS A 203 14.31 9.07 11.65
CA LYS A 203 13.72 8.68 12.93
C LYS A 203 12.30 9.18 13.12
N LYS A 204 11.80 10.01 12.20
CA LYS A 204 10.46 10.62 12.25
C LYS A 204 9.72 10.35 10.95
N PRO A 205 9.29 9.09 10.70
CA PRO A 205 8.44 8.80 9.54
C PRO A 205 7.10 9.51 9.66
N ASP A 206 6.52 9.88 8.53
CA ASP A 206 5.18 10.48 8.48
C ASP A 206 4.09 9.45 8.78
N PHE A 207 4.36 8.15 8.43
CA PHE A 207 3.49 7.02 8.75
C PHE A 207 4.34 5.80 9.11
N GLY A 208 3.73 4.85 9.85
CA GLY A 208 4.42 3.66 10.34
C GLY A 208 5.40 4.00 11.47
N ASP A 209 6.39 3.12 11.67
CA ASP A 209 7.33 3.21 12.77
C ASP A 209 8.76 3.43 12.25
N PRO A 210 9.63 4.13 13.01
CA PRO A 210 11.03 4.20 12.67
C PRO A 210 11.70 2.84 12.84
N VAL A 211 12.61 2.49 11.93
CA VAL A 211 13.42 1.27 12.01
C VAL A 211 14.89 1.59 12.18
N THR A 212 15.64 0.63 12.74
CA THR A 212 17.08 0.77 12.98
C THR A 212 17.86 0.74 11.66
N VAL A 213 18.69 1.76 11.42
CA VAL A 213 19.72 1.77 10.37
C VAL A 213 21.06 1.44 11.03
N ARG A 214 21.65 0.30 10.68
CA ARG A 214 22.91 -0.17 11.27
C ARG A 214 24.13 0.43 10.56
N PRO A 215 25.32 0.47 11.20
CA PRO A 215 26.53 0.91 10.52
C PRO A 215 26.80 0.11 9.24
N GLY A 216 27.12 0.82 8.14
CA GLY A 216 27.33 0.22 6.82
C GLY A 216 26.07 -0.02 5.99
N GLU A 217 24.89 0.27 6.52
CA GLU A 217 23.63 0.27 5.78
C GLU A 217 23.33 1.65 5.21
N ILE A 218 22.69 1.65 4.06
CA ILE A 218 22.16 2.84 3.39
C ILE A 218 20.63 2.71 3.27
N PRO A 219 19.86 3.80 3.34
CA PRO A 219 18.43 3.75 3.13
C PRO A 219 18.11 3.53 1.65
N VAL A 220 17.18 2.63 1.38
CA VAL A 220 16.65 2.33 0.05
C VAL A 220 15.16 2.61 0.06
N PHE A 221 14.67 3.38 -0.92
CA PHE A 221 13.32 3.92 -0.94
C PHE A 221 12.52 3.41 -2.14
N TRP A 222 11.35 2.84 -1.87
CA TRP A 222 10.37 2.44 -2.88
C TRP A 222 9.17 3.37 -2.85
N ALA A 223 8.52 3.55 -3.99
CA ALA A 223 7.23 4.22 -4.03
C ALA A 223 6.22 3.49 -3.12
N CYS A 224 5.27 4.21 -2.55
CA CYS A 224 4.29 3.70 -1.61
C CYS A 224 2.86 4.05 -2.03
N GLY A 225 1.96 3.09 -1.88
CA GLY A 225 0.54 3.25 -2.17
C GLY A 225 -0.19 4.27 -1.28
N VAL A 226 0.38 4.66 -0.13
CA VAL A 226 -0.14 5.80 0.67
C VAL A 226 -0.21 7.09 -0.15
N THR A 227 0.59 7.21 -1.23
CA THR A 227 0.47 8.29 -2.21
C THR A 227 -0.95 8.40 -2.77
N SER A 228 -1.59 7.27 -3.08
CA SER A 228 -2.96 7.24 -3.59
C SER A 228 -3.99 7.73 -2.56
N ALA A 229 -3.80 7.38 -1.29
CA ALA A 229 -4.65 7.85 -0.21
C ALA A 229 -4.51 9.37 -0.01
N LEU A 230 -3.26 9.90 -0.02
CA LEU A 230 -3.05 11.34 0.04
C LEU A 230 -3.68 12.07 -1.16
N ALA A 231 -3.54 11.52 -2.37
CA ALA A 231 -4.16 12.10 -3.56
C ALA A 231 -5.69 12.10 -3.45
N ALA A 232 -6.29 11.00 -3.01
CA ALA A 232 -7.74 10.88 -2.87
C ALA A 232 -8.32 11.85 -1.83
N THR A 233 -7.54 12.20 -0.82
CA THR A 233 -7.96 13.12 0.27
C THR A 233 -7.58 14.57 0.02
N SER A 234 -6.75 14.87 -1.02
CA SER A 234 -6.33 16.23 -1.33
C SER A 234 -7.48 17.14 -1.77
N PRO A 235 -8.46 16.71 -2.58
CA PRO A 235 -9.70 17.45 -2.75
C PRO A 235 -10.62 17.16 -1.55
N ALA A 236 -11.28 18.20 -1.03
CA ALA A 236 -12.25 18.07 0.07
C ALA A 236 -13.54 17.38 -0.43
N LEU A 237 -13.46 16.09 -0.75
CA LEU A 237 -14.62 15.30 -1.16
C LEU A 237 -15.51 14.98 0.05
N PRO A 238 -16.85 14.88 -0.13
CA PRO A 238 -17.77 14.59 0.96
C PRO A 238 -17.45 13.30 1.72
N LEU A 239 -16.99 12.29 0.98
CA LEU A 239 -16.60 10.99 1.55
C LEU A 239 -15.47 10.38 0.71
N VAL A 240 -14.40 9.97 1.39
CA VAL A 240 -13.35 9.09 0.87
C VAL A 240 -13.07 8.04 1.93
N ILE A 241 -12.97 6.80 1.53
CA ILE A 241 -12.58 5.69 2.40
C ILE A 241 -11.26 5.11 1.87
N THR A 242 -10.30 4.90 2.75
CA THR A 242 -9.04 4.24 2.42
C THR A 242 -8.75 3.13 3.43
N HIS A 243 -7.81 2.24 3.11
CA HIS A 243 -7.22 1.39 4.14
C HIS A 243 -6.43 2.25 5.14
N CYS A 244 -6.29 1.79 6.37
CA CYS A 244 -5.34 2.35 7.32
C CYS A 244 -3.91 1.91 6.92
N PRO A 245 -2.88 2.77 6.97
CA PRO A 245 -1.51 2.39 6.59
C PRO A 245 -1.04 1.09 7.24
N GLY A 246 -0.57 0.15 6.40
CA GLY A 246 -0.15 -1.18 6.83
C GLY A 246 -1.26 -2.23 6.96
N HIS A 247 -2.55 -1.86 6.85
CA HIS A 247 -3.71 -2.75 6.97
C HIS A 247 -4.31 -3.02 5.59
N MET A 248 -3.64 -3.86 4.79
CA MET A 248 -3.93 -4.03 3.38
C MET A 248 -5.08 -5.00 3.13
N PHE A 249 -5.71 -4.89 1.95
CA PHE A 249 -6.51 -5.97 1.40
C PHE A 249 -5.58 -7.08 0.88
N VAL A 250 -5.89 -8.34 1.18
CA VAL A 250 -5.12 -9.50 0.68
C VAL A 250 -5.93 -10.22 -0.39
N SER A 251 -5.44 -10.19 -1.63
CA SER A 251 -6.11 -10.81 -2.80
C SER A 251 -5.76 -12.28 -2.95
N ASP A 252 -6.42 -12.98 -3.89
CA ASP A 252 -6.09 -14.35 -4.25
C ASP A 252 -4.98 -14.45 -5.32
N LEU A 253 -4.54 -13.31 -5.89
CA LEU A 253 -3.39 -13.26 -6.80
C LEU A 253 -2.11 -13.69 -6.08
N ARG A 254 -1.24 -14.39 -6.80
CA ARG A 254 0.07 -14.78 -6.26
C ARG A 254 1.13 -13.74 -6.60
N ASP A 255 2.08 -13.53 -5.69
CA ASP A 255 3.20 -12.61 -5.92
C ASP A 255 3.99 -12.95 -7.19
N GLU A 256 4.10 -14.26 -7.52
CA GLU A 256 4.77 -14.74 -8.73
C GLU A 256 4.04 -14.31 -10.03
N ASP A 257 2.71 -14.15 -9.99
CA ASP A 257 1.92 -13.69 -11.13
C ASP A 257 2.16 -12.20 -11.44
N MET A 258 2.71 -11.45 -10.48
CA MET A 258 3.02 -10.02 -10.62
C MET A 258 4.37 -9.75 -11.27
N THR A 259 5.14 -10.79 -11.57
CA THR A 259 6.49 -10.65 -12.13
C THR A 259 6.47 -10.65 -13.64
N ILE A 260 7.26 -9.73 -14.23
CA ILE A 260 7.69 -9.82 -15.64
C ILE A 260 9.10 -10.39 -15.70
N PHE A 261 9.42 -11.09 -16.79
CA PHE A 261 10.68 -11.79 -17.02
C PHE A 261 11.90 -10.87 -17.06
#